data_33e7731ef708ece604838611e8fecfa8
#
_entry.id   33e7731ef708ece604838611e8fecfa8
#
_cell.length_a   1.000
_cell.length_b   1.000
_cell.length_c   1.000
_cell.angle_alpha   90.00
_cell.angle_beta   90.00
_cell.angle_gamma   90.00
#
_symmetry.space_group_name_H-M   'P 1'
#
loop_
_entity.id
_entity.type
_entity.pdbx_description
1 polymer ?
#
loop_
_entity_poly.entity_id
_entity_poly.type
_entity_poly.pdbx_seq_one_letter_code
_entity_poly.pdbx_strand_id
1 'polypeptide(L)'
;MLSHFFRRLRSRSLSLSTKILGLLLISVVFSLSLAGWLIYGGLRDRTWSDASDALEQTAATAAVGAHVDGLDQLKAPKDRKLPAYARVKAELHEIYHGNHFEREDRWARIAVVRFDRRKSSLVMIASTDDQRAIGEALPVEDAVYKCVARHEAVAQEGIDQDAHWLVAYAPLEQKDGQQIYLLKVERNTASLRHELFGHLWTIVFAALAGLALAAFSGWIVTKQITKPLRAFVDVMRLMQNTGDYDIKIDLHPEDRDMSIVEYTFQALVRRMQDSREREEQSHWSTLQALVTALDVRDNETAGHSMRVTRYSLAIGERMRLKQEVLDQLRQGALLHDIGKIGVPDAVLRKAGKLDAEEWKEMRKHPAIGRTFLEGIIFLRPAMAVVYCHHERWDGTGYPQGLEADAIPMAARVFAVADALDAITSQRYYKAARTFREAQAEIEACAASHFDPNVVRAFLTIPEKVFTRIRTETNLAGVEFERLRKSVI
;
A
#
# COMPACT_ATOMS: atom_id res chain seq x y z
N MET A 1 6.47 -8.73 -25.10
CA MET A 1 6.99 -8.54 -23.73
C MET A 1 6.21 -7.50 -22.91
N LEU A 2 5.96 -6.30 -23.44
CA LEU A 2 5.21 -5.22 -22.78
C LEU A 2 3.77 -5.62 -22.37
N SER A 3 3.03 -6.35 -23.18
CA SER A 3 1.65 -6.77 -22.88
C SER A 3 1.56 -7.75 -21.68
N HIS A 4 2.56 -8.61 -21.48
CA HIS A 4 2.66 -9.51 -20.34
C HIS A 4 3.03 -8.77 -19.05
N PHE A 5 3.85 -7.71 -19.15
CA PHE A 5 4.23 -6.87 -18.04
C PHE A 5 3.03 -6.04 -17.53
N PHE A 6 2.26 -5.43 -18.44
CA PHE A 6 1.05 -4.69 -18.09
C PHE A 6 -0.05 -5.58 -17.50
N ARG A 7 -0.19 -6.85 -17.93
CA ARG A 7 -1.08 -7.82 -17.28
C ARG A 7 -0.65 -8.15 -15.85
N ARG A 8 0.65 -8.28 -15.56
CA ARG A 8 1.17 -8.49 -14.19
C ARG A 8 0.97 -7.28 -13.30
N LEU A 9 1.15 -6.06 -13.81
CA LEU A 9 0.85 -4.82 -13.08
C LEU A 9 -0.64 -4.70 -12.70
N ARG A 10 -1.54 -5.26 -13.51
CA ARG A 10 -2.99 -5.29 -13.26
C ARG A 10 -3.41 -6.42 -12.32
N SER A 11 -2.55 -7.40 -12.05
CA SER A 11 -2.86 -8.48 -11.12
C SER A 11 -2.93 -7.95 -9.67
N ARG A 12 -3.91 -8.39 -8.91
CA ARG A 12 -4.12 -8.03 -7.49
C ARG A 12 -2.95 -8.41 -6.57
N SER A 13 -1.96 -9.17 -7.07
CA SER A 13 -0.84 -9.71 -6.32
C SER A 13 0.35 -8.77 -6.12
N LEU A 14 0.46 -7.67 -6.90
CA LEU A 14 1.56 -6.72 -6.74
C LEU A 14 1.19 -5.59 -5.78
N SER A 15 2.11 -5.26 -4.88
CA SER A 15 1.93 -4.14 -3.95
C SER A 15 1.80 -2.80 -4.69
N LEU A 16 1.08 -1.84 -4.11
CA LEU A 16 0.92 -0.50 -4.68
C LEU A 16 2.27 0.16 -4.96
N SER A 17 3.24 0.02 -4.05
CA SER A 17 4.60 0.52 -4.23
C SER A 17 5.29 -0.06 -5.45
N THR A 18 5.17 -1.37 -5.69
CA THR A 18 5.75 -2.04 -6.86
C THR A 18 5.10 -1.54 -8.16
N LYS A 19 3.80 -1.26 -8.14
CA LYS A 19 3.07 -0.69 -9.28
C LYS A 19 3.52 0.73 -9.59
N ILE A 20 3.61 1.59 -8.58
CA ILE A 20 4.05 2.98 -8.72
C ILE A 20 5.51 3.04 -9.20
N LEU A 21 6.40 2.26 -8.56
CA LEU A 21 7.80 2.19 -8.95
C LEU A 21 7.96 1.69 -10.38
N GLY A 22 7.20 0.66 -10.78
CA GLY A 22 7.20 0.13 -12.13
C GLY A 22 6.74 1.15 -13.17
N LEU A 23 5.68 1.91 -12.91
CA LEU A 23 5.19 2.96 -13.79
C LEU A 23 6.19 4.12 -13.92
N LEU A 24 6.79 4.56 -12.82
CA LEU A 24 7.83 5.60 -12.84
C LEU A 24 9.03 5.15 -13.63
N LEU A 25 9.50 3.92 -13.45
CA LEU A 25 10.64 3.38 -14.16
C LEU A 25 10.39 3.27 -15.67
N ILE A 26 9.20 2.82 -16.06
CA ILE A 26 8.79 2.78 -17.48
C ILE A 26 8.74 4.19 -18.08
N SER A 27 8.16 5.15 -17.37
CA SER A 27 8.08 6.54 -17.81
C SER A 27 9.47 7.15 -18.01
N VAL A 28 10.39 6.91 -17.08
CA VAL A 28 11.78 7.39 -17.16
C VAL A 28 12.51 6.74 -18.34
N VAL A 29 12.41 5.41 -18.50
CA VAL A 29 13.03 4.68 -19.62
C VAL A 29 12.49 5.19 -20.96
N PHE A 30 11.19 5.36 -21.07
CA PHE A 30 10.56 5.89 -22.29
C PHE A 30 11.04 7.30 -22.60
N SER A 31 11.03 8.21 -21.61
CA SER A 31 11.47 9.59 -21.79
C SER A 31 12.95 9.70 -22.19
N LEU A 32 13.81 8.92 -21.52
CA LEU A 32 15.24 8.89 -21.84
C LEU A 32 15.51 8.30 -23.23
N SER A 33 14.78 7.25 -23.61
CA SER A 33 14.90 6.64 -24.94
C SER A 33 14.43 7.59 -26.04
N LEU A 34 13.33 8.29 -25.83
CA LEU A 34 12.81 9.28 -26.77
C LEU A 34 13.76 10.47 -26.91
N ALA A 35 14.24 11.01 -25.80
CA ALA A 35 15.22 12.11 -25.80
C ALA A 35 16.53 11.70 -26.50
N GLY A 36 17.06 10.51 -26.17
CA GLY A 36 18.26 9.97 -26.82
C GLY A 36 18.09 9.80 -28.31
N TRP A 37 16.94 9.30 -28.77
CA TRP A 37 16.63 9.16 -30.18
C TRP A 37 16.57 10.52 -30.91
N LEU A 38 15.92 11.52 -30.30
CA LEU A 38 15.83 12.87 -30.88
C LEU A 38 17.19 13.57 -30.95
N ILE A 39 17.98 13.48 -29.87
CA ILE A 39 19.32 14.08 -29.80
C ILE A 39 20.24 13.41 -30.81
N TYR A 40 20.28 12.08 -30.88
CA TYR A 40 21.11 11.35 -31.82
C TYR A 40 20.71 11.65 -33.26
N GLY A 41 19.41 11.67 -33.57
CA GLY A 41 18.92 12.04 -34.90
C GLY A 41 19.34 13.44 -35.28
N GLY A 42 19.16 14.41 -34.40
CA GLY A 42 19.56 15.80 -34.66
C GLY A 42 21.09 15.99 -34.85
N LEU A 43 21.89 15.28 -34.03
CA LEU A 43 23.35 15.28 -34.16
C LEU A 43 23.78 14.66 -35.50
N ARG A 44 23.24 13.49 -35.84
CA ARG A 44 23.53 12.81 -37.11
C ARG A 44 23.23 13.71 -38.30
N ASP A 45 22.04 14.29 -38.33
CA ASP A 45 21.61 15.10 -39.49
C ASP A 45 22.45 16.38 -39.63
N ARG A 46 22.85 17.02 -38.53
CA ARG A 46 23.78 18.16 -38.53
C ARG A 46 25.16 17.77 -38.98
N THR A 47 25.77 16.74 -38.37
CA THR A 47 27.12 16.29 -38.75
C THR A 47 27.20 15.92 -40.26
N TRP A 48 26.12 15.33 -40.77
CA TRP A 48 26.04 14.97 -42.19
C TRP A 48 25.87 16.18 -43.08
N SER A 49 25.01 17.13 -42.72
CA SER A 49 24.84 18.40 -43.47
C SER A 49 26.12 19.22 -43.49
N ASP A 50 26.75 19.42 -42.32
CA ASP A 50 27.98 20.19 -42.20
C ASP A 50 29.14 19.58 -43.04
N ALA A 51 29.25 18.25 -43.03
CA ALA A 51 30.25 17.55 -43.84
C ALA A 51 29.95 17.65 -45.35
N SER A 52 28.65 17.62 -45.72
CA SER A 52 28.22 17.80 -47.13
C SER A 52 28.54 19.19 -47.65
N ASP A 53 28.15 20.21 -46.87
CA ASP A 53 28.38 21.62 -47.22
C ASP A 53 29.90 21.94 -47.33
N ALA A 54 30.68 21.42 -46.38
CA ALA A 54 32.13 21.56 -46.40
C ALA A 54 32.75 20.89 -47.65
N LEU A 55 32.27 19.70 -48.03
CA LEU A 55 32.76 19.00 -49.20
C LEU A 55 32.36 19.70 -50.52
N GLU A 56 31.15 20.24 -50.61
CA GLU A 56 30.69 21.06 -51.73
C GLU A 56 31.56 22.30 -51.90
N GLN A 57 31.80 23.01 -50.81
CA GLN A 57 32.64 24.22 -50.83
C GLN A 57 34.09 23.91 -51.25
N THR A 58 34.62 22.80 -50.72
CA THR A 58 35.97 22.34 -51.10
C THR A 58 36.05 21.95 -52.53
N ALA A 59 35.07 21.19 -53.08
CA ALA A 59 35.02 20.80 -54.49
C ALA A 59 34.85 22.01 -55.39
N ALA A 60 34.00 22.99 -55.02
CA ALA A 60 33.83 24.23 -55.77
C ALA A 60 35.15 25.04 -55.84
N THR A 61 35.82 25.20 -54.70
CA THR A 61 37.11 25.95 -54.66
C THR A 61 38.19 25.25 -55.44
N ALA A 62 38.28 23.94 -55.33
CA ALA A 62 39.24 23.13 -56.11
C ALA A 62 38.98 23.17 -57.61
N ALA A 63 37.73 23.21 -58.06
CA ALA A 63 37.38 23.30 -59.45
C ALA A 63 37.70 24.64 -60.07
N VAL A 64 37.60 25.76 -59.34
CA VAL A 64 37.99 27.10 -59.81
C VAL A 64 39.51 27.21 -60.05
N GLY A 65 40.29 26.55 -59.19
CA GLY A 65 41.75 26.52 -59.27
C GLY A 65 42.30 25.54 -60.35
N ALA A 66 41.48 24.63 -60.78
CA ALA A 66 41.92 23.57 -61.72
C ALA A 66 41.98 24.06 -63.16
N HIS A 67 43.21 24.29 -63.69
CA HIS A 67 43.50 24.64 -65.08
C HIS A 67 43.89 23.39 -65.86
N VAL A 68 42.87 22.56 -66.21
CA VAL A 68 43.14 21.23 -66.78
C VAL A 68 43.09 21.23 -68.27
N ASP A 69 44.28 21.46 -68.88
CA ASP A 69 44.46 21.45 -70.36
C ASP A 69 44.73 20.03 -70.88
N GLY A 70 44.11 19.69 -72.02
CA GLY A 70 44.36 18.45 -72.71
C GLY A 70 43.47 17.26 -72.27
N LEU A 71 42.38 17.50 -71.56
CA LEU A 71 41.40 16.46 -71.12
C LEU A 71 40.79 15.73 -72.32
N ASP A 72 40.63 16.42 -73.49
CA ASP A 72 40.06 15.85 -74.72
C ASP A 72 40.92 14.75 -75.37
N GLN A 73 42.20 14.69 -74.98
CA GLN A 73 43.15 13.68 -75.46
C GLN A 73 43.05 12.37 -74.67
N LEU A 74 42.41 12.38 -73.50
CA LEU A 74 42.32 11.26 -72.56
C LEU A 74 41.00 10.52 -72.74
N LYS A 75 41.00 9.40 -73.50
CA LYS A 75 39.78 8.65 -73.86
C LYS A 75 39.84 7.18 -73.45
N ALA A 76 41.03 6.61 -73.29
CA ALA A 76 41.23 5.20 -73.09
C ALA A 76 42.43 4.89 -72.16
N PRO A 77 42.50 3.70 -71.50
CA PRO A 77 43.60 3.34 -70.62
C PRO A 77 45.01 3.51 -71.22
N LYS A 78 45.18 3.33 -72.53
CA LYS A 78 46.45 3.53 -73.19
C LYS A 78 46.95 4.97 -73.13
N ASP A 79 46.05 5.93 -72.91
CA ASP A 79 46.37 7.37 -72.92
C ASP A 79 47.11 7.79 -71.65
N ARG A 80 47.26 6.90 -70.65
CA ARG A 80 48.12 7.09 -69.44
C ARG A 80 49.56 7.46 -69.80
N LYS A 81 50.05 7.11 -71.01
CA LYS A 81 51.41 7.43 -71.48
C LYS A 81 51.51 8.81 -72.05
N LEU A 82 50.43 9.52 -72.27
CA LEU A 82 50.41 10.85 -72.83
C LEU A 82 50.91 11.90 -71.82
N PRO A 83 51.69 12.92 -72.26
CA PRO A 83 52.10 14.01 -71.35
C PRO A 83 50.93 14.78 -70.72
N ALA A 84 49.78 14.81 -71.41
CA ALA A 84 48.54 15.39 -70.89
C ALA A 84 48.08 14.69 -69.62
N TYR A 85 48.14 13.36 -69.53
CA TYR A 85 47.74 12.61 -68.30
C TYR A 85 48.64 12.94 -67.12
N ALA A 86 49.98 13.00 -67.37
CA ALA A 86 50.93 13.31 -66.30
C ALA A 86 50.68 14.72 -65.72
N ARG A 87 50.32 15.70 -66.58
CA ARG A 87 49.99 17.06 -66.17
C ARG A 87 48.69 17.08 -65.29
N VAL A 88 47.61 16.49 -65.84
CA VAL A 88 46.32 16.39 -65.11
C VAL A 88 46.50 15.71 -63.74
N LYS A 89 47.27 14.63 -63.68
CA LYS A 89 47.53 13.93 -62.48
C LYS A 89 48.34 14.77 -61.46
N ALA A 90 49.37 15.48 -61.92
CA ALA A 90 50.17 16.39 -61.09
C ALA A 90 49.30 17.51 -60.52
N GLU A 91 48.40 18.07 -61.30
CA GLU A 91 47.48 19.11 -60.88
C GLU A 91 46.43 18.56 -59.80
N LEU A 92 45.90 17.36 -60.03
CA LEU A 92 45.04 16.71 -59.02
C LEU A 92 45.78 16.45 -57.72
N HIS A 93 47.06 16.11 -57.78
CA HIS A 93 47.88 15.96 -56.56
C HIS A 93 48.15 17.32 -55.92
N GLU A 94 48.38 18.40 -56.70
CA GLU A 94 48.52 19.73 -56.12
C GLU A 94 47.25 20.20 -55.44
N ILE A 95 46.05 19.97 -56.04
CA ILE A 95 44.75 20.21 -55.40
C ILE A 95 44.58 19.40 -54.17
N TYR A 96 44.99 18.13 -54.21
CA TYR A 96 44.91 17.23 -53.03
C TYR A 96 45.73 17.73 -51.85
N HIS A 97 46.98 18.13 -52.08
CA HIS A 97 47.89 18.66 -51.06
C HIS A 97 47.49 20.08 -50.60
N GLY A 98 47.08 20.94 -51.56
CA GLY A 98 46.68 22.33 -51.30
C GLY A 98 45.44 22.45 -50.40
N ASN A 99 44.53 21.51 -50.46
CA ASN A 99 43.32 21.48 -49.62
C ASN A 99 43.48 20.65 -48.35
N HIS A 100 44.72 20.29 -47.98
CA HIS A 100 45.04 19.57 -46.73
C HIS A 100 44.34 18.23 -46.50
N PHE A 101 43.85 17.57 -47.55
CA PHE A 101 43.20 16.27 -47.47
C PHE A 101 44.06 15.18 -46.81
N GLU A 102 45.40 15.32 -46.81
CA GLU A 102 46.33 14.42 -46.13
C GLU A 102 46.25 14.48 -44.61
N ARG A 103 45.90 15.63 -44.04
CA ARG A 103 45.94 15.84 -42.59
C ARG A 103 44.67 15.36 -41.87
N GLU A 104 43.54 15.52 -42.56
CA GLU A 104 42.24 15.23 -41.94
C GLU A 104 41.66 13.88 -42.34
N ASP A 105 41.91 13.42 -43.59
CA ASP A 105 41.33 12.16 -44.09
C ASP A 105 42.29 11.43 -45.05
N ARG A 106 43.02 10.41 -44.60
CA ARG A 106 43.84 9.49 -45.41
C ARG A 106 43.09 8.80 -46.56
N TRP A 107 41.80 9.05 -46.72
CA TRP A 107 40.91 8.34 -47.65
C TRP A 107 40.11 9.28 -48.57
N ALA A 108 40.53 10.52 -48.71
CA ALA A 108 39.96 11.38 -49.73
C ALA A 108 40.49 10.99 -51.13
N ARG A 109 39.64 11.05 -52.14
CA ARG A 109 40.01 10.80 -53.53
C ARG A 109 39.52 11.98 -54.33
N ILE A 110 40.34 12.42 -55.32
CA ILE A 110 39.97 13.44 -56.24
C ILE A 110 40.12 12.86 -57.68
N ALA A 111 39.13 13.13 -58.47
CA ALA A 111 39.12 12.63 -59.83
C ALA A 111 38.51 13.66 -60.83
N VAL A 112 38.95 13.64 -62.02
CA VAL A 112 38.28 14.30 -63.11
C VAL A 112 37.46 13.26 -63.89
N VAL A 113 36.16 13.58 -64.05
CA VAL A 113 35.22 12.72 -64.72
C VAL A 113 34.55 13.46 -65.87
N ARG A 114 34.24 12.77 -66.95
CA ARG A 114 33.57 13.32 -68.11
C ARG A 114 32.13 12.81 -68.17
N PHE A 115 31.19 13.71 -68.19
CA PHE A 115 29.79 13.43 -68.40
C PHE A 115 29.34 13.67 -69.80
N ASP A 116 28.84 12.64 -70.47
CA ASP A 116 28.22 12.72 -71.76
C ASP A 116 26.70 12.85 -71.62
N ARG A 117 26.17 14.04 -71.91
CA ARG A 117 24.75 14.36 -71.78
C ARG A 117 23.85 13.51 -72.69
N ARG A 118 24.36 13.11 -73.92
CA ARG A 118 23.56 12.32 -74.86
C ARG A 118 23.44 10.86 -74.44
N LYS A 119 24.49 10.32 -73.87
CA LYS A 119 24.58 8.91 -73.50
C LYS A 119 24.20 8.68 -72.00
N SER A 120 23.97 9.75 -71.25
CA SER A 120 23.82 9.69 -69.78
C SER A 120 24.90 8.80 -69.17
N SER A 121 26.15 9.00 -69.57
CA SER A 121 27.26 8.19 -69.08
C SER A 121 28.34 9.06 -68.42
N LEU A 122 28.86 8.59 -67.29
CA LEU A 122 29.95 9.20 -66.55
C LEU A 122 31.20 8.32 -66.68
N VAL A 123 32.31 8.92 -67.06
CA VAL A 123 33.56 8.19 -67.39
C VAL A 123 34.74 8.83 -66.67
N MET A 124 35.57 8.00 -66.01
CA MET A 124 36.77 8.41 -65.32
C MET A 124 37.83 8.89 -66.34
N ILE A 125 38.41 10.06 -66.10
CA ILE A 125 39.52 10.61 -66.96
C ILE A 125 40.86 10.53 -66.21
N ALA A 126 40.91 10.96 -64.99
CA ALA A 126 42.09 10.87 -64.10
C ALA A 126 41.68 10.82 -62.65
N SER A 127 42.49 10.21 -61.84
CA SER A 127 42.22 10.12 -60.34
C SER A 127 43.54 10.16 -59.58
N THR A 128 43.50 10.65 -58.38
CA THR A 128 44.58 10.50 -57.41
C THR A 128 44.74 9.05 -56.96
N ASP A 129 43.68 8.22 -57.12
CA ASP A 129 43.73 6.80 -56.85
C ASP A 129 44.27 6.03 -58.11
N ASP A 130 45.45 5.45 -57.95
CA ASP A 130 46.14 4.69 -59.03
C ASP A 130 45.42 3.41 -59.48
N GLN A 131 44.49 2.91 -58.61
CA GLN A 131 43.73 1.70 -58.93
C GLN A 131 42.58 1.95 -59.92
N ARG A 132 42.17 3.19 -60.15
CA ARG A 132 41.10 3.57 -61.09
C ARG A 132 41.64 3.70 -62.56
N ALA A 133 40.89 3.15 -63.45
CA ALA A 133 41.31 3.14 -64.91
C ALA A 133 40.72 4.31 -65.68
N ILE A 134 41.53 4.89 -66.58
CA ILE A 134 40.99 5.85 -67.57
C ILE A 134 39.97 5.14 -68.45
N GLY A 135 38.82 5.76 -68.66
CA GLY A 135 37.75 5.19 -69.46
C GLY A 135 36.82 4.26 -68.66
N GLU A 136 37.06 4.09 -67.31
CA GLU A 136 36.18 3.37 -66.46
C GLU A 136 34.81 4.07 -66.40
N ALA A 137 33.73 3.31 -66.63
CA ALA A 137 32.38 3.79 -66.52
C ALA A 137 31.97 3.87 -65.04
N LEU A 138 31.47 5.02 -64.65
CA LEU A 138 30.97 5.27 -63.25
C LEU A 138 29.43 5.34 -63.26
N PRO A 139 28.81 5.01 -62.20
CA PRO A 139 27.37 5.23 -62.02
C PRO A 139 27.07 6.72 -62.11
N VAL A 140 25.99 7.07 -62.79
CA VAL A 140 25.55 8.47 -62.89
C VAL A 140 24.58 8.70 -61.72
N GLU A 141 25.05 9.44 -60.78
CA GLU A 141 24.29 9.81 -59.58
C GLU A 141 23.44 11.08 -59.77
N ASP A 142 22.38 11.29 -58.99
CA ASP A 142 21.54 12.48 -59.06
C ASP A 142 22.33 13.78 -58.85
N ALA A 143 23.39 13.76 -58.07
CA ALA A 143 24.27 14.89 -57.84
C ALA A 143 24.94 15.38 -59.14
N VAL A 144 25.27 14.48 -60.09
CA VAL A 144 25.85 14.81 -61.38
C VAL A 144 24.86 15.64 -62.22
N TYR A 145 23.58 15.22 -62.27
CA TYR A 145 22.56 15.96 -63.01
C TYR A 145 22.29 17.33 -62.44
N LYS A 146 22.23 17.40 -61.04
CA LYS A 146 22.03 18.67 -60.33
C LYS A 146 23.19 19.63 -60.51
N CYS A 147 24.44 19.14 -60.46
CA CYS A 147 25.64 19.91 -60.65
C CYS A 147 25.67 20.50 -62.09
N VAL A 148 25.37 19.68 -63.06
CA VAL A 148 25.33 20.10 -64.50
C VAL A 148 24.18 21.09 -64.77
N ALA A 149 23.05 20.93 -64.13
CA ALA A 149 21.90 21.80 -64.35
C ALA A 149 22.04 23.16 -63.64
N ARG A 150 22.67 23.20 -62.46
CA ARG A 150 22.83 24.43 -61.68
C ARG A 150 24.13 25.14 -61.85
N HIS A 151 25.13 24.50 -62.51
CA HIS A 151 26.53 24.97 -62.61
C HIS A 151 27.14 25.26 -61.20
N GLU A 152 26.74 24.50 -60.19
CA GLU A 152 27.21 24.60 -58.79
C GLU A 152 27.74 23.24 -58.33
N ALA A 153 28.60 23.26 -57.34
CA ALA A 153 29.02 22.02 -56.69
C ALA A 153 27.82 21.39 -55.95
N VAL A 154 27.70 20.06 -55.98
CA VAL A 154 26.65 19.31 -55.33
C VAL A 154 27.24 18.05 -54.69
N ALA A 155 27.01 17.87 -53.40
CA ALA A 155 27.39 16.67 -52.69
C ALA A 155 26.23 15.69 -52.53
N GLN A 156 26.58 14.41 -52.44
CA GLN A 156 25.64 13.32 -52.24
C GLN A 156 26.35 12.16 -51.51
N GLU A 157 25.60 11.40 -50.76
CA GLU A 157 26.08 10.12 -50.23
C GLU A 157 26.10 9.07 -51.35
N GLY A 158 27.25 8.42 -51.53
CA GLY A 158 27.45 7.36 -52.52
C GLY A 158 27.96 6.08 -51.81
N ILE A 159 27.76 4.94 -52.49
CA ILE A 159 28.28 3.64 -52.02
C ILE A 159 29.22 3.12 -53.09
N ASP A 160 30.49 2.91 -52.73
CA ASP A 160 31.50 2.32 -53.62
C ASP A 160 32.17 1.13 -52.91
N GLN A 161 32.13 -0.07 -53.51
CA GLN A 161 32.72 -1.30 -52.96
C GLN A 161 32.44 -1.54 -51.46
N ASP A 162 31.15 -1.49 -51.08
CA ASP A 162 30.68 -1.67 -49.70
C ASP A 162 31.12 -0.57 -48.71
N ALA A 163 31.84 0.44 -49.13
CA ALA A 163 32.18 1.62 -48.35
C ALA A 163 31.20 2.77 -48.63
N HIS A 164 30.79 3.45 -47.61
CA HIS A 164 30.00 4.68 -47.75
C HIS A 164 30.93 5.88 -47.91
N TRP A 165 30.70 6.63 -48.99
CA TRP A 165 31.45 7.83 -49.32
C TRP A 165 30.49 9.02 -49.35
N LEU A 166 31.00 10.18 -49.00
CA LEU A 166 30.39 11.44 -49.34
C LEU A 166 31.07 11.93 -50.60
N VAL A 167 30.32 12.19 -51.64
CA VAL A 167 30.84 12.51 -52.99
C VAL A 167 30.33 13.88 -53.41
N ALA A 168 31.21 14.79 -53.77
CA ALA A 168 30.85 16.07 -54.34
C ALA A 168 31.33 16.15 -55.83
N TYR A 169 30.50 16.72 -56.66
CA TYR A 169 30.79 17.03 -58.05
C TYR A 169 30.76 18.53 -58.17
N ALA A 170 31.85 19.10 -58.85
CA ALA A 170 31.93 20.51 -59.15
C ALA A 170 32.21 20.67 -60.63
N PRO A 171 31.59 21.64 -61.32
CA PRO A 171 31.81 21.84 -62.76
C PRO A 171 33.20 22.42 -63.04
N LEU A 172 33.94 21.84 -64.06
CA LEU A 172 35.16 22.40 -64.61
C LEU A 172 34.80 23.21 -65.83
N GLU A 173 35.67 24.17 -66.25
CA GLU A 173 35.42 24.99 -67.43
C GLU A 173 35.13 24.15 -68.66
N GLN A 174 34.13 24.57 -69.43
CA GLN A 174 33.63 23.85 -70.60
C GLN A 174 34.13 24.48 -71.86
N LYS A 175 34.97 23.76 -72.67
CA LYS A 175 35.47 24.24 -73.96
C LYS A 175 34.55 23.96 -75.15
N ASP A 176 33.70 22.93 -75.07
CA ASP A 176 32.74 22.56 -76.13
C ASP A 176 31.44 22.06 -75.54
N GLY A 177 30.29 22.61 -75.88
CA GLY A 177 28.99 22.45 -75.24
C GLY A 177 28.35 21.04 -75.20
N GLN A 178 29.07 19.98 -75.57
CA GLN A 178 28.56 18.61 -75.61
C GLN A 178 29.17 17.66 -74.53
N GLN A 179 30.40 17.93 -74.10
CA GLN A 179 31.10 17.13 -73.09
C GLN A 179 31.41 18.01 -71.91
N ILE A 180 30.93 17.61 -70.74
CA ILE A 180 31.08 18.34 -69.50
C ILE A 180 32.09 17.60 -68.64
N TYR A 181 33.13 18.32 -68.22
CA TYR A 181 34.11 17.79 -67.27
C TYR A 181 33.72 18.25 -65.87
N LEU A 182 33.77 17.30 -64.92
CA LEU A 182 33.47 17.56 -63.52
C LEU A 182 34.65 17.14 -62.68
N LEU A 183 34.94 17.90 -61.66
CA LEU A 183 35.80 17.48 -60.53
C LEU A 183 34.95 16.66 -59.54
N LYS A 184 35.36 15.42 -59.31
CA LYS A 184 34.75 14.54 -58.31
C LYS A 184 35.67 14.49 -57.12
N VAL A 185 35.14 14.84 -55.92
CA VAL A 185 35.84 14.76 -54.66
C VAL A 185 35.08 13.75 -53.82
N GLU A 186 35.78 12.75 -53.30
CA GLU A 186 35.25 11.70 -52.48
C GLU A 186 35.86 11.74 -51.07
N ARG A 187 35.04 11.68 -50.03
CA ARG A 187 35.47 11.59 -48.62
C ARG A 187 34.88 10.35 -47.97
N ASN A 188 35.74 9.56 -47.31
CA ASN A 188 35.27 8.40 -46.57
C ASN A 188 34.49 8.83 -45.31
N THR A 189 33.34 8.23 -45.09
CA THR A 189 32.48 8.56 -43.93
C THR A 189 32.85 7.84 -42.63
N ALA A 190 33.94 7.06 -42.62
CA ALA A 190 34.35 6.30 -41.43
C ALA A 190 34.67 7.20 -40.25
N SER A 191 35.33 8.37 -40.47
CA SER A 191 35.63 9.36 -39.41
C SER A 191 34.36 9.96 -38.82
N LEU A 192 33.40 10.32 -39.69
CA LEU A 192 32.09 10.86 -39.28
C LEU A 192 31.32 9.86 -38.40
N ARG A 193 31.36 8.59 -38.77
CA ARG A 193 30.73 7.54 -37.94
C ARG A 193 31.41 7.37 -36.58
N HIS A 194 32.74 7.45 -36.55
CA HIS A 194 33.49 7.34 -35.29
C HIS A 194 33.14 8.48 -34.35
N GLU A 195 33.00 9.69 -34.83
CA GLU A 195 32.56 10.87 -34.07
C GLU A 195 31.13 10.68 -33.51
N LEU A 196 30.21 10.23 -34.38
CA LEU A 196 28.84 9.90 -33.96
C LEU A 196 28.79 8.79 -32.89
N PHE A 197 29.67 7.78 -32.99
CA PHE A 197 29.79 6.74 -31.98
C PHE A 197 30.25 7.29 -30.63
N GLY A 198 31.16 8.27 -30.60
CA GLY A 198 31.57 8.97 -29.37
C GLY A 198 30.38 9.64 -28.66
N HIS A 199 29.54 10.33 -29.44
CA HIS A 199 28.33 10.97 -28.88
C HIS A 199 27.27 9.95 -28.41
N LEU A 200 27.17 8.78 -29.05
CA LEU A 200 26.26 7.72 -28.59
C LEU A 200 26.59 7.26 -27.17
N TRP A 201 27.88 7.10 -26.86
CA TRP A 201 28.29 6.71 -25.49
C TRP A 201 27.92 7.75 -24.43
N THR A 202 28.03 9.05 -24.74
CA THR A 202 27.61 10.11 -23.81
C THR A 202 26.12 10.06 -23.55
N ILE A 203 25.29 9.79 -24.55
CA ILE A 203 23.83 9.60 -24.40
C ILE A 203 23.54 8.37 -23.55
N VAL A 204 24.23 7.24 -23.81
CA VAL A 204 24.06 6.00 -23.02
C VAL A 204 24.43 6.23 -21.54
N PHE A 205 25.56 6.88 -21.26
CA PHE A 205 25.96 7.19 -19.88
C PHE A 205 24.96 8.12 -19.18
N ALA A 206 24.48 9.16 -19.86
CA ALA A 206 23.45 10.04 -19.31
C ALA A 206 22.14 9.29 -19.01
N ALA A 207 21.73 8.37 -19.90
CA ALA A 207 20.56 7.52 -19.68
C ALA A 207 20.73 6.59 -18.47
N LEU A 208 21.90 5.95 -18.32
CA LEU A 208 22.20 5.10 -17.18
C LEU A 208 22.22 5.87 -15.87
N ALA A 209 22.81 7.08 -15.85
CA ALA A 209 22.81 7.96 -14.68
C ALA A 209 21.39 8.38 -14.30
N GLY A 210 20.55 8.74 -15.27
CA GLY A 210 19.15 9.06 -15.05
C GLY A 210 18.35 7.88 -14.47
N LEU A 211 18.59 6.67 -14.98
CA LEU A 211 17.97 5.44 -14.49
C LEU A 211 18.40 5.13 -13.06
N ALA A 212 19.69 5.29 -12.74
CA ALA A 212 20.21 5.10 -11.39
C ALA A 212 19.59 6.10 -10.40
N LEU A 213 19.47 7.37 -10.79
CA LEU A 213 18.83 8.40 -9.98
C LEU A 213 17.33 8.09 -9.73
N ALA A 214 16.61 7.64 -10.75
CA ALA A 214 15.21 7.23 -10.63
C ALA A 214 15.04 6.02 -9.69
N ALA A 215 15.93 5.02 -9.79
CA ALA A 215 15.93 3.85 -8.91
C ALA A 215 16.23 4.24 -7.47
N PHE A 216 17.21 5.13 -7.24
CA PHE A 216 17.56 5.66 -5.93
C PHE A 216 16.41 6.44 -5.29
N SER A 217 15.79 7.35 -6.05
CA SER A 217 14.61 8.12 -5.59
C SER A 217 13.45 7.19 -5.23
N GLY A 218 13.17 6.18 -6.05
CA GLY A 218 12.14 5.17 -5.78
C GLY A 218 12.44 4.34 -4.52
N TRP A 219 13.71 4.03 -4.26
CA TRP A 219 14.14 3.36 -3.03
C TRP A 219 13.89 4.23 -1.79
N ILE A 220 14.22 5.53 -1.85
CA ILE A 220 13.94 6.50 -0.76
C ILE A 220 12.44 6.56 -0.48
N VAL A 221 11.60 6.78 -1.50
CA VAL A 221 10.13 6.85 -1.35
C VAL A 221 9.58 5.54 -0.75
N THR A 222 10.10 4.40 -1.18
CA THR A 222 9.68 3.11 -0.63
C THR A 222 10.04 2.98 0.85
N LYS A 223 11.23 3.39 1.24
CA LYS A 223 11.71 3.30 2.63
C LYS A 223 10.99 4.29 3.54
N GLN A 224 10.84 5.55 3.11
CA GLN A 224 10.35 6.63 3.97
C GLN A 224 8.82 6.73 4.02
N ILE A 225 8.12 6.35 2.95
CA ILE A 225 6.66 6.51 2.87
C ILE A 225 5.94 5.16 2.85
N THR A 226 6.34 4.27 1.93
CA THR A 226 5.54 3.08 1.68
C THR A 226 5.62 2.03 2.79
N LYS A 227 6.81 1.82 3.37
CA LYS A 227 6.99 0.85 4.48
C LYS A 227 6.24 1.27 5.74
N PRO A 228 6.39 2.51 6.26
CA PRO A 228 5.65 2.97 7.43
C PRO A 228 4.13 2.93 7.22
N LEU A 229 3.65 3.38 6.05
CA LEU A 229 2.22 3.34 5.74
C LEU A 229 1.65 1.91 5.71
N ARG A 230 2.43 0.94 5.23
CA ARG A 230 2.01 -0.46 5.24
C ARG A 230 1.95 -1.01 6.66
N ALA A 231 2.96 -0.75 7.48
CA ALA A 231 2.97 -1.14 8.89
C ALA A 231 1.76 -0.57 9.62
N PHE A 232 1.41 0.69 9.36
CA PHE A 232 0.21 1.34 9.89
C PHE A 232 -1.08 0.61 9.49
N VAL A 233 -1.24 0.28 8.21
CA VAL A 233 -2.42 -0.47 7.72
C VAL A 233 -2.51 -1.86 8.34
N ASP A 234 -1.37 -2.54 8.53
CA ASP A 234 -1.34 -3.89 9.11
C ASP A 234 -1.74 -3.85 10.60
N VAL A 235 -1.29 -2.84 11.36
CA VAL A 235 -1.73 -2.60 12.74
C VAL A 235 -3.23 -2.29 12.81
N MET A 236 -3.75 -1.43 11.91
CA MET A 236 -5.20 -1.17 11.87
C MET A 236 -6.02 -2.43 11.60
N ARG A 237 -5.56 -3.30 10.70
CA ARG A 237 -6.22 -4.59 10.44
C ARG A 237 -6.17 -5.52 11.64
N LEU A 238 -5.04 -5.54 12.33
CA LEU A 238 -4.90 -6.34 13.54
C LEU A 238 -5.89 -5.87 14.62
N MET A 239 -5.96 -4.56 14.88
CA MET A 239 -6.94 -3.96 15.79
C MET A 239 -8.39 -4.30 15.40
N GLN A 240 -8.72 -4.22 14.11
CA GLN A 240 -10.05 -4.55 13.61
C GLN A 240 -10.41 -6.03 13.84
N ASN A 241 -9.47 -6.94 13.63
CA ASN A 241 -9.71 -8.38 13.72
C ASN A 241 -9.70 -8.91 15.16
N THR A 242 -8.87 -8.34 16.02
CA THR A 242 -8.71 -8.79 17.42
C THR A 242 -9.60 -8.03 18.38
N GLY A 243 -10.04 -6.82 18.03
CA GLY A 243 -10.70 -5.89 18.96
C GLY A 243 -9.76 -5.37 20.05
N ASP A 244 -8.47 -5.65 19.94
CA ASP A 244 -7.44 -5.19 20.86
C ASP A 244 -6.91 -3.83 20.38
N TYR A 245 -7.15 -2.80 21.17
CA TYR A 245 -6.70 -1.43 20.89
C TYR A 245 -5.46 -1.03 21.69
N ASP A 246 -4.89 -1.93 22.50
CA ASP A 246 -3.69 -1.66 23.32
C ASP A 246 -2.38 -1.96 22.57
N ILE A 247 -2.45 -2.04 21.24
CA ILE A 247 -1.30 -2.30 20.38
C ILE A 247 -0.50 -1.02 20.23
N LYS A 248 0.75 -1.03 20.71
CA LYS A 248 1.69 0.07 20.47
C LYS A 248 2.04 0.16 18.99
N ILE A 249 1.76 1.32 18.40
CA ILE A 249 2.17 1.64 17.04
C ILE A 249 3.54 2.29 17.13
N ASP A 250 4.54 1.65 16.57
CA ASP A 250 5.89 2.18 16.46
C ASP A 250 6.25 2.21 14.96
N LEU A 251 6.04 3.35 14.34
CA LEU A 251 6.33 3.55 12.92
C LEU A 251 7.78 3.98 12.69
N HIS A 252 8.56 4.25 13.76
CA HIS A 252 9.92 4.79 13.71
C HIS A 252 10.03 5.92 12.66
N PRO A 253 9.23 6.97 12.74
CA PRO A 253 9.23 8.00 11.73
C PRO A 253 10.46 8.90 11.90
N GLU A 254 11.37 8.81 10.94
CA GLU A 254 12.40 9.82 10.77
C GLU A 254 11.83 11.14 10.20
N ASP A 255 10.57 11.09 9.74
CA ASP A 255 9.84 12.18 9.08
C ASP A 255 8.79 12.79 10.04
N ARG A 256 8.80 14.14 10.11
CA ARG A 256 7.87 14.92 10.92
C ARG A 256 6.40 14.67 10.60
N ASP A 257 6.06 14.51 9.33
CA ASP A 257 4.68 14.33 8.89
C ASP A 257 4.15 12.94 9.31
N MET A 258 4.99 11.91 9.21
CA MET A 258 4.65 10.56 9.71
C MET A 258 4.53 10.52 11.24
N SER A 259 5.33 11.29 11.97
CA SER A 259 5.20 11.44 13.42
C SER A 259 3.85 12.06 13.82
N ILE A 260 3.37 13.04 13.04
CA ILE A 260 2.07 13.66 13.26
C ILE A 260 0.94 12.64 13.04
N VAL A 261 1.04 11.82 11.97
CA VAL A 261 0.05 10.76 11.69
C VAL A 261 0.01 9.75 12.82
N GLU A 262 1.18 9.28 13.30
CA GLU A 262 1.28 8.35 14.41
C GLU A 262 0.66 8.92 15.69
N TYR A 263 1.07 10.12 16.09
CA TYR A 263 0.54 10.79 17.27
C TYR A 263 -0.98 11.00 17.21
N THR A 264 -1.46 11.50 16.06
CA THR A 264 -2.90 11.77 15.87
C THR A 264 -3.72 10.49 15.95
N PHE A 265 -3.19 9.41 15.35
CA PHE A 265 -3.86 8.10 15.40
C PHE A 265 -3.86 7.52 16.80
N GLN A 266 -2.74 7.54 17.52
CA GLN A 266 -2.67 7.10 18.92
C GLN A 266 -3.64 7.88 19.81
N ALA A 267 -3.74 9.19 19.60
CA ALA A 267 -4.70 10.03 20.31
C ALA A 267 -6.16 9.64 20.01
N LEU A 268 -6.46 9.31 18.73
CA LEU A 268 -7.78 8.82 18.33
C LEU A 268 -8.13 7.48 18.98
N VAL A 269 -7.20 6.53 18.97
CA VAL A 269 -7.40 5.19 19.59
C VAL A 269 -7.65 5.33 21.09
N ARG A 270 -6.85 6.12 21.81
CA ARG A 270 -7.05 6.41 23.23
C ARG A 270 -8.44 7.03 23.49
N ARG A 271 -8.84 7.99 22.68
CA ARG A 271 -10.15 8.63 22.81
C ARG A 271 -11.31 7.65 22.59
N MET A 272 -11.15 6.71 21.65
CA MET A 272 -12.14 5.63 21.44
C MET A 272 -12.21 4.68 22.65
N GLN A 273 -11.07 4.29 23.23
CA GLN A 273 -11.00 3.47 24.44
C GLN A 273 -11.69 4.18 25.62
N ASP A 274 -11.31 5.42 25.88
CA ASP A 274 -11.91 6.23 26.96
C ASP A 274 -13.43 6.40 26.77
N SER A 275 -13.88 6.57 25.53
CA SER A 275 -15.31 6.69 25.21
C SER A 275 -16.06 5.41 25.50
N ARG A 276 -15.49 4.26 25.12
CA ARG A 276 -16.08 2.94 25.37
C ARG A 276 -16.15 2.63 26.85
N GLU A 277 -15.08 2.89 27.60
CA GLU A 277 -15.04 2.69 29.05
C GLU A 277 -16.09 3.56 29.77
N ARG A 278 -16.24 4.83 29.34
CA ARG A 278 -17.28 5.72 29.90
C ARG A 278 -18.68 5.23 29.57
N GLU A 279 -18.91 4.70 28.38
CA GLU A 279 -20.20 4.14 27.99
C GLU A 279 -20.53 2.91 28.84
N GLU A 280 -19.58 1.99 29.01
CA GLU A 280 -19.73 0.81 29.89
C GLU A 280 -19.99 1.22 31.33
N GLN A 281 -19.25 2.18 31.88
CA GLN A 281 -19.45 2.72 33.22
C GLN A 281 -20.83 3.36 33.39
N SER A 282 -21.28 4.13 32.39
CA SER A 282 -22.60 4.76 32.37
C SER A 282 -23.73 3.72 32.39
N HIS A 283 -23.61 2.65 31.60
CA HIS A 283 -24.56 1.54 31.60
C HIS A 283 -24.64 0.88 32.99
N TRP A 284 -23.48 0.58 33.59
CA TRP A 284 -23.42 -0.02 34.91
C TRP A 284 -24.03 0.89 35.99
N SER A 285 -23.72 2.16 35.99
CA SER A 285 -24.27 3.13 36.94
C SER A 285 -25.79 3.24 36.83
N THR A 286 -26.32 3.22 35.59
CA THR A 286 -27.75 3.25 35.31
C THR A 286 -28.45 2.00 35.85
N LEU A 287 -27.86 0.81 35.60
CA LEU A 287 -28.39 -0.46 36.12
C LEU A 287 -28.39 -0.49 37.66
N GLN A 288 -27.31 -0.03 38.29
CA GLN A 288 -27.22 0.05 39.74
C GLN A 288 -28.31 0.98 40.32
N ALA A 289 -28.54 2.13 39.70
CA ALA A 289 -29.59 3.04 40.16
C ALA A 289 -31.00 2.44 40.03
N LEU A 290 -31.29 1.72 38.94
CA LEU A 290 -32.57 1.03 38.75
C LEU A 290 -32.78 -0.08 39.78
N VAL A 291 -31.76 -0.90 40.03
CA VAL A 291 -31.82 -1.98 41.03
C VAL A 291 -31.97 -1.42 42.43
N THR A 292 -31.24 -0.35 42.76
CA THR A 292 -31.39 0.30 44.06
C THR A 292 -32.81 0.84 44.27
N ALA A 293 -33.41 1.40 43.22
CA ALA A 293 -34.82 1.86 43.28
C ALA A 293 -35.80 0.68 43.53
N LEU A 294 -35.49 -0.48 42.90
CA LEU A 294 -36.29 -1.70 43.10
C LEU A 294 -36.11 -2.26 44.50
N ASP A 295 -34.88 -2.38 45.03
CA ASP A 295 -34.57 -2.85 46.38
C ASP A 295 -35.34 -2.02 47.43
N VAL A 296 -35.44 -0.68 47.22
CA VAL A 296 -36.25 0.22 48.10
C VAL A 296 -37.74 -0.08 47.98
N ARG A 297 -38.27 -0.38 46.80
CA ARG A 297 -39.69 -0.69 46.58
C ARG A 297 -40.08 -2.03 47.25
N ASP A 298 -39.23 -3.04 47.21
CA ASP A 298 -39.44 -4.39 47.70
C ASP A 298 -39.15 -4.53 49.24
N ASN A 299 -38.76 -3.45 49.90
CA ASN A 299 -38.27 -3.48 51.29
C ASN A 299 -37.11 -4.47 51.53
N GLU A 300 -36.34 -4.80 50.52
CA GLU A 300 -35.11 -5.58 50.68
C GLU A 300 -34.05 -4.78 51.45
N THR A 301 -33.13 -5.50 52.09
CA THR A 301 -32.03 -4.83 52.83
C THR A 301 -31.14 -4.05 51.85
N ALA A 302 -30.88 -2.78 52.17
CA ALA A 302 -30.06 -1.91 51.31
C ALA A 302 -28.77 -2.61 50.88
N GLY A 303 -28.53 -2.64 49.59
CA GLY A 303 -27.35 -3.26 48.95
C GLY A 303 -27.42 -4.80 48.87
N HIS A 304 -28.57 -5.44 49.02
CA HIS A 304 -28.74 -6.88 48.85
C HIS A 304 -28.24 -7.34 47.46
N SER A 305 -28.79 -6.80 46.40
CA SER A 305 -28.43 -7.19 45.03
C SER A 305 -26.93 -7.04 44.76
N MET A 306 -26.28 -6.02 45.32
CA MET A 306 -24.83 -5.83 45.19
C MET A 306 -24.03 -6.85 46.01
N ARG A 307 -24.47 -7.17 47.25
CA ARG A 307 -23.81 -8.20 48.08
C ARG A 307 -23.86 -9.57 47.42
N VAL A 308 -25.07 -9.98 46.98
CA VAL A 308 -25.29 -11.27 46.32
C VAL A 308 -24.45 -11.34 45.00
N THR A 309 -24.36 -10.27 44.25
CA THR A 309 -23.49 -10.21 43.04
C THR A 309 -22.02 -10.48 43.39
N ARG A 310 -21.50 -9.79 44.42
CA ARG A 310 -20.08 -9.96 44.81
C ARG A 310 -19.82 -11.34 45.44
N TYR A 311 -20.79 -11.90 46.22
CA TYR A 311 -20.69 -13.27 46.73
C TYR A 311 -20.68 -14.29 45.61
N SER A 312 -21.55 -14.14 44.61
CA SER A 312 -21.63 -15.00 43.45
C SER A 312 -20.31 -15.00 42.65
N LEU A 313 -19.71 -13.81 42.44
CA LEU A 313 -18.43 -13.68 41.78
C LEU A 313 -17.30 -14.36 42.57
N ALA A 314 -17.24 -14.17 43.89
CA ALA A 314 -16.22 -14.81 44.73
C ALA A 314 -16.30 -16.35 44.68
N ILE A 315 -17.53 -16.91 44.63
CA ILE A 315 -17.75 -18.36 44.48
C ILE A 315 -17.35 -18.79 43.04
N GLY A 316 -17.77 -18.05 42.02
CA GLY A 316 -17.48 -18.34 40.62
C GLY A 316 -15.97 -18.31 40.30
N GLU A 317 -15.25 -17.33 40.83
CA GLU A 317 -13.78 -17.22 40.72
C GLU A 317 -13.09 -18.39 41.43
N ARG A 318 -13.57 -18.77 42.61
CA ARG A 318 -13.06 -19.92 43.34
C ARG A 318 -13.23 -21.23 42.58
N MET A 319 -14.32 -21.36 41.83
CA MET A 319 -14.59 -22.47 40.90
C MET A 319 -13.81 -22.37 39.58
N ARG A 320 -13.09 -21.29 39.33
CA ARG A 320 -12.38 -21.00 38.06
C ARG A 320 -13.32 -21.07 36.87
N LEU A 321 -14.51 -20.50 37.01
CA LEU A 321 -15.46 -20.44 35.91
C LEU A 321 -14.94 -19.55 34.78
N LYS A 322 -15.37 -19.85 33.54
CA LYS A 322 -15.03 -19.04 32.37
C LYS A 322 -15.60 -17.63 32.51
N GLN A 323 -14.95 -16.65 31.85
CA GLN A 323 -15.35 -15.25 31.90
C GLN A 323 -16.81 -15.05 31.50
N GLU A 324 -17.31 -15.79 30.51
CA GLU A 324 -18.71 -15.76 30.07
C GLU A 324 -19.69 -16.06 31.22
N VAL A 325 -19.38 -17.03 32.09
CA VAL A 325 -20.22 -17.37 33.24
C VAL A 325 -20.09 -16.34 34.35
N LEU A 326 -18.89 -15.76 34.54
CA LEU A 326 -18.69 -14.67 35.47
C LEU A 326 -19.47 -13.40 35.07
N ASP A 327 -19.56 -13.13 33.76
CA ASP A 327 -20.36 -12.03 33.23
C ASP A 327 -21.86 -12.29 33.38
N GLN A 328 -22.33 -13.53 33.20
CA GLN A 328 -23.70 -13.95 33.52
C GLN A 328 -24.01 -13.74 35.01
N LEU A 329 -23.08 -14.12 35.89
CA LEU A 329 -23.22 -13.91 37.36
C LEU A 329 -23.27 -12.43 37.68
N ARG A 330 -22.35 -11.63 37.13
CA ARG A 330 -22.28 -10.20 37.43
C ARG A 330 -23.56 -9.47 37.07
N GLN A 331 -24.05 -9.70 35.85
CA GLN A 331 -25.28 -9.04 35.37
C GLN A 331 -26.54 -9.66 35.96
N GLY A 332 -26.59 -10.98 35.99
CA GLY A 332 -27.77 -11.70 36.39
C GLY A 332 -28.04 -11.60 37.88
N ALA A 333 -27.03 -11.69 38.74
CA ALA A 333 -27.19 -11.54 40.19
C ALA A 333 -27.64 -10.12 40.56
N LEU A 334 -27.11 -9.08 39.83
CA LEU A 334 -27.55 -7.71 40.08
C LEU A 334 -29.02 -7.50 39.70
N LEU A 335 -29.51 -8.16 38.66
CA LEU A 335 -30.82 -7.96 38.05
C LEU A 335 -31.82 -9.09 38.39
N HIS A 336 -31.46 -10.07 39.25
CA HIS A 336 -32.26 -11.27 39.46
C HIS A 336 -33.72 -10.99 39.70
N ASP A 337 -34.00 -9.99 40.48
CA ASP A 337 -35.33 -9.57 40.93
C ASP A 337 -35.99 -8.46 40.12
N ILE A 338 -35.39 -8.05 38.95
CA ILE A 338 -35.92 -6.96 38.11
C ILE A 338 -37.38 -7.17 37.72
N GLY A 339 -37.84 -8.41 37.61
CA GLY A 339 -39.21 -8.72 37.26
C GLY A 339 -40.24 -8.41 38.35
N LYS A 340 -39.82 -8.16 39.61
CA LYS A 340 -40.69 -7.69 40.67
C LYS A 340 -41.34 -6.35 40.39
N ILE A 341 -40.79 -5.60 39.43
CA ILE A 341 -41.44 -4.37 38.89
C ILE A 341 -42.84 -4.68 38.37
N GLY A 342 -43.07 -5.85 37.78
CA GLY A 342 -44.37 -6.28 37.28
C GLY A 342 -45.30 -6.93 38.33
N VAL A 343 -44.84 -7.12 39.58
CA VAL A 343 -45.67 -7.68 40.63
C VAL A 343 -46.51 -6.55 41.30
N PRO A 344 -47.83 -6.75 41.50
CA PRO A 344 -48.70 -5.76 42.16
C PRO A 344 -48.21 -5.42 43.56
N ASP A 345 -48.26 -4.15 43.97
CA ASP A 345 -47.82 -3.67 45.27
C ASP A 345 -48.56 -4.36 46.45
N ALA A 346 -49.82 -4.71 46.24
CA ALA A 346 -50.63 -5.43 47.25
C ALA A 346 -50.04 -6.82 47.60
N VAL A 347 -49.34 -7.46 46.64
CA VAL A 347 -48.67 -8.74 46.84
C VAL A 347 -47.22 -8.50 47.31
N LEU A 348 -46.50 -7.61 46.62
CA LEU A 348 -45.07 -7.36 46.88
C LEU A 348 -44.81 -6.83 48.29
N ARG A 349 -45.68 -5.92 48.78
CA ARG A 349 -45.51 -5.20 50.05
C ARG A 349 -46.42 -5.70 51.15
N LYS A 350 -47.03 -6.87 51.00
CA LYS A 350 -47.93 -7.46 51.99
C LYS A 350 -47.22 -7.73 53.28
N ALA A 351 -47.75 -7.15 54.39
CA ALA A 351 -47.20 -7.33 55.70
C ALA A 351 -47.66 -8.69 56.34
N GLY A 352 -47.38 -9.82 55.68
CA GLY A 352 -47.81 -11.11 56.21
C GLY A 352 -47.46 -12.25 55.22
N LYS A 353 -47.92 -13.46 55.49
CA LYS A 353 -47.72 -14.58 54.53
C LYS A 353 -48.59 -14.40 53.30
N LEU A 354 -48.04 -14.69 52.18
CA LEU A 354 -48.80 -14.73 50.90
C LEU A 354 -49.71 -15.97 50.92
N ASP A 355 -50.90 -15.80 50.37
CA ASP A 355 -51.80 -16.93 50.09
C ASP A 355 -51.42 -17.63 48.78
N ALA A 356 -52.16 -18.67 48.42
CA ALA A 356 -51.83 -19.48 47.22
C ALA A 356 -51.92 -18.70 45.89
N GLU A 357 -52.86 -17.76 45.76
CA GLU A 357 -53.00 -16.93 44.55
C GLU A 357 -51.94 -15.83 44.49
N GLU A 358 -51.65 -15.20 45.59
CA GLU A 358 -50.58 -14.22 45.72
C GLU A 358 -49.19 -14.85 45.43
N TRP A 359 -48.96 -16.09 45.87
CA TRP A 359 -47.77 -16.85 45.52
C TRP A 359 -47.68 -17.13 44.04
N LYS A 360 -48.78 -17.40 43.33
CA LYS A 360 -48.77 -17.54 41.87
C LYS A 360 -48.35 -16.25 41.21
N GLU A 361 -48.81 -15.10 41.67
CA GLU A 361 -48.38 -13.80 41.14
C GLU A 361 -46.91 -13.54 41.45
N MET A 362 -46.45 -13.77 42.65
CA MET A 362 -45.02 -13.59 43.03
C MET A 362 -44.10 -14.45 42.16
N ARG A 363 -44.45 -15.72 41.93
CA ARG A 363 -43.65 -16.66 41.10
C ARG A 363 -43.54 -16.28 39.62
N LYS A 364 -44.25 -15.27 39.14
CA LYS A 364 -44.15 -14.78 37.77
C LYS A 364 -42.95 -13.87 37.58
N HIS A 365 -42.34 -13.31 38.61
CA HIS A 365 -41.29 -12.30 38.44
C HIS A 365 -40.05 -12.81 37.63
N PRO A 366 -39.60 -14.09 37.72
CA PRO A 366 -38.50 -14.53 36.88
C PRO A 366 -38.83 -14.47 35.36
N ALA A 367 -40.08 -14.86 35.02
CA ALA A 367 -40.54 -14.78 33.62
C ALA A 367 -40.73 -13.33 33.16
N ILE A 368 -41.27 -12.46 33.99
CA ILE A 368 -41.41 -11.03 33.72
C ILE A 368 -40.04 -10.40 33.53
N GLY A 369 -39.09 -10.69 34.44
CA GLY A 369 -37.72 -10.20 34.33
C GLY A 369 -37.01 -10.63 33.05
N ARG A 370 -37.16 -11.89 32.64
CA ARG A 370 -36.67 -12.36 31.35
C ARG A 370 -37.26 -11.54 30.21
N THR A 371 -38.56 -11.30 30.21
CA THR A 371 -39.23 -10.51 29.14
C THR A 371 -38.70 -9.08 29.08
N PHE A 372 -38.41 -8.45 30.21
CA PHE A 372 -37.82 -7.10 30.25
C PHE A 372 -36.41 -7.04 29.67
N LEU A 373 -35.63 -8.10 29.90
CA LEU A 373 -34.22 -8.13 29.43
C LEU A 373 -34.06 -8.63 28.01
N GLU A 374 -35.04 -9.33 27.45
CA GLU A 374 -34.94 -10.00 26.11
C GLU A 374 -34.64 -9.01 24.99
N GLY A 375 -35.18 -7.78 25.07
CA GLY A 375 -34.94 -6.71 24.11
C GLY A 375 -33.58 -6.00 24.20
N ILE A 376 -32.83 -6.23 25.28
CA ILE A 376 -31.59 -5.53 25.60
C ILE A 376 -30.40 -6.45 25.36
N ILE A 377 -29.72 -6.29 24.22
CA ILE A 377 -28.69 -7.24 23.74
C ILE A 377 -27.59 -7.48 24.76
N PHE A 378 -27.07 -6.41 25.41
CA PHE A 378 -25.95 -6.54 26.33
C PHE A 378 -26.36 -7.17 27.70
N LEU A 379 -27.68 -7.29 28.01
CA LEU A 379 -28.21 -7.95 29.19
C LEU A 379 -28.67 -9.40 28.95
N ARG A 380 -28.56 -9.90 27.74
CA ARG A 380 -28.88 -11.30 27.45
C ARG A 380 -28.15 -12.30 28.38
N PRO A 381 -26.86 -12.10 28.72
CA PRO A 381 -26.18 -12.99 29.67
C PRO A 381 -26.86 -13.06 31.02
N ALA A 382 -27.50 -11.99 31.52
CA ALA A 382 -28.21 -11.95 32.78
C ALA A 382 -29.39 -12.93 32.84
N MET A 383 -30.03 -13.23 31.73
CA MET A 383 -31.23 -14.08 31.67
C MET A 383 -31.03 -15.45 32.28
N ALA A 384 -29.81 -16.01 32.24
CA ALA A 384 -29.50 -17.31 32.87
C ALA A 384 -29.79 -17.32 34.38
N VAL A 385 -29.47 -16.23 35.08
CA VAL A 385 -29.75 -16.08 36.51
C VAL A 385 -31.17 -15.57 36.74
N VAL A 386 -31.57 -14.49 36.05
CA VAL A 386 -32.89 -13.85 36.23
C VAL A 386 -34.04 -14.83 36.07
N TYR A 387 -33.94 -15.73 35.10
CA TYR A 387 -35.02 -16.70 34.84
C TYR A 387 -34.94 -17.95 35.70
N CYS A 388 -33.71 -18.36 36.15
CA CYS A 388 -33.50 -19.64 36.85
C CYS A 388 -33.05 -19.52 38.30
N HIS A 389 -33.05 -18.32 38.92
CA HIS A 389 -32.51 -18.15 40.28
C HIS A 389 -33.36 -18.83 41.37
N HIS A 390 -34.59 -19.21 41.08
CA HIS A 390 -35.45 -19.96 41.97
C HIS A 390 -35.54 -21.46 41.57
N GLU A 391 -34.76 -21.91 40.62
CA GLU A 391 -34.64 -23.35 40.39
C GLU A 391 -33.87 -24.02 41.51
N ARG A 392 -34.19 -25.27 41.82
CA ARG A 392 -33.58 -26.05 42.87
C ARG A 392 -32.93 -27.28 42.29
N TRP A 393 -31.84 -27.72 42.89
CA TRP A 393 -31.08 -28.86 42.40
C TRP A 393 -31.92 -30.13 42.24
N ASP A 394 -32.90 -30.33 43.13
CA ASP A 394 -33.84 -31.46 43.17
C ASP A 394 -35.02 -31.35 42.17
N GLY A 395 -35.07 -30.31 41.34
CA GLY A 395 -36.15 -30.08 40.38
C GLY A 395 -37.45 -29.56 40.98
N THR A 396 -37.53 -29.28 42.27
CA THR A 396 -38.73 -28.74 42.92
C THR A 396 -38.84 -27.22 42.83
N GLY A 397 -37.93 -26.58 42.08
CA GLY A 397 -37.89 -25.15 41.87
C GLY A 397 -38.90 -24.64 40.83
N TYR A 398 -38.82 -23.36 40.52
CA TYR A 398 -39.61 -22.69 39.49
C TYR A 398 -38.78 -21.67 38.69
N PRO A 399 -39.19 -21.24 37.50
CA PRO A 399 -40.48 -21.47 36.83
C PRO A 399 -40.50 -22.71 35.94
N GLN A 400 -39.37 -23.36 35.65
CA GLN A 400 -39.29 -24.45 34.69
C GLN A 400 -39.21 -25.84 35.35
N GLY A 401 -38.84 -25.90 36.65
CA GLY A 401 -38.58 -27.16 37.33
C GLY A 401 -37.35 -27.88 36.80
N LEU A 402 -36.30 -27.14 36.49
CA LEU A 402 -35.02 -27.69 36.02
C LEU A 402 -34.35 -28.46 37.17
N GLU A 403 -33.75 -29.61 36.85
CA GLU A 403 -33.06 -30.48 37.81
C GLU A 403 -31.56 -30.55 37.51
N ALA A 404 -30.75 -30.57 38.51
CA ALA A 404 -29.32 -30.81 38.49
C ALA A 404 -28.58 -29.94 37.44
N ASP A 405 -27.87 -30.58 36.50
CA ASP A 405 -27.07 -29.91 35.48
C ASP A 405 -27.88 -29.20 34.38
N ALA A 406 -29.20 -29.39 34.34
CA ALA A 406 -30.08 -28.61 33.47
C ALA A 406 -30.20 -27.16 33.93
N ILE A 407 -29.93 -26.86 35.21
CA ILE A 407 -29.88 -25.50 35.73
C ILE A 407 -28.60 -24.82 35.26
N PRO A 408 -28.66 -23.63 34.63
CA PRO A 408 -27.46 -22.90 34.24
C PRO A 408 -26.48 -22.71 35.40
N MET A 409 -25.17 -22.91 35.17
CA MET A 409 -24.13 -22.81 36.20
C MET A 409 -24.21 -21.49 36.97
N ALA A 410 -24.44 -20.38 36.27
CA ALA A 410 -24.56 -19.07 36.92
C ALA A 410 -25.76 -19.04 37.93
N ALA A 411 -26.89 -19.65 37.60
CA ALA A 411 -28.04 -19.71 38.52
C ALA A 411 -27.75 -20.62 39.74
N ARG A 412 -27.03 -21.73 39.54
CA ARG A 412 -26.60 -22.62 40.64
C ARG A 412 -25.68 -21.90 41.65
N VAL A 413 -24.72 -21.12 41.13
CA VAL A 413 -23.79 -20.31 41.95
C VAL A 413 -24.56 -19.20 42.67
N PHE A 414 -25.44 -18.51 41.96
CA PHE A 414 -26.28 -17.45 42.51
C PHE A 414 -27.12 -17.95 43.71
N ALA A 415 -27.77 -19.10 43.60
CA ALA A 415 -28.62 -19.64 44.63
C ALA A 415 -27.92 -19.81 46.00
N VAL A 416 -26.66 -20.24 45.99
CA VAL A 416 -25.83 -20.35 47.22
C VAL A 416 -25.50 -18.96 47.78
N ALA A 417 -25.15 -17.99 46.90
CA ALA A 417 -24.84 -16.63 47.32
C ALA A 417 -26.04 -15.89 47.89
N ASP A 418 -27.21 -16.05 47.28
CA ASP A 418 -28.47 -15.47 47.74
C ASP A 418 -28.89 -16.04 49.12
N ALA A 419 -28.82 -17.36 49.25
CA ALA A 419 -29.08 -18.02 50.53
C ALA A 419 -28.14 -17.53 51.66
N LEU A 420 -26.84 -17.36 51.35
CA LEU A 420 -25.88 -16.79 52.28
C LEU A 420 -26.30 -15.40 52.73
N ASP A 421 -26.68 -14.51 51.82
CA ASP A 421 -27.13 -13.15 52.15
C ASP A 421 -28.45 -13.19 52.95
N ALA A 422 -29.41 -14.00 52.51
CA ALA A 422 -30.71 -14.14 53.16
C ALA A 422 -30.61 -14.66 54.60
N ILE A 423 -29.66 -15.56 54.91
CA ILE A 423 -29.47 -16.10 56.24
C ILE A 423 -28.71 -15.12 57.14
N THR A 424 -27.73 -14.44 56.58
CA THR A 424 -26.82 -13.59 57.37
C THR A 424 -27.24 -12.12 57.43
N SER A 425 -28.29 -11.70 56.71
CA SER A 425 -28.83 -10.33 56.75
C SER A 425 -30.03 -10.24 57.63
N GLN A 426 -30.18 -9.11 58.34
CA GLN A 426 -31.37 -8.84 59.17
C GLN A 426 -32.52 -8.51 58.18
N ARG A 427 -33.63 -9.28 58.34
CA ARG A 427 -34.87 -9.02 57.59
C ARG A 427 -35.96 -8.64 58.60
N TYR A 428 -37.01 -8.00 58.17
CA TYR A 428 -38.07 -7.48 59.00
C TYR A 428 -38.69 -8.55 59.96
N TYR A 429 -38.69 -9.82 59.51
CA TYR A 429 -39.26 -10.95 60.21
C TYR A 429 -38.22 -11.94 60.78
N LYS A 430 -36.91 -11.71 60.62
CA LYS A 430 -35.87 -12.69 60.99
C LYS A 430 -34.57 -11.97 61.37
N ALA A 431 -34.07 -12.29 62.58
CA ALA A 431 -32.74 -11.82 62.99
C ALA A 431 -31.63 -12.42 62.10
N ALA A 432 -30.56 -11.65 61.86
CA ALA A 432 -29.39 -12.14 61.21
C ALA A 432 -28.75 -13.28 62.02
N ARG A 433 -28.34 -14.33 61.27
CA ARG A 433 -27.60 -15.46 61.85
C ARG A 433 -26.11 -15.34 61.54
N THR A 434 -25.32 -16.09 62.25
CA THR A 434 -23.86 -16.09 62.04
C THR A 434 -23.47 -16.73 60.69
N PHE A 435 -22.32 -16.39 60.21
CA PHE A 435 -21.79 -17.00 58.97
C PHE A 435 -21.65 -18.52 59.10
N ARG A 436 -21.23 -19.00 60.30
CA ARG A 436 -21.09 -20.44 60.60
C ARG A 436 -22.44 -21.18 60.54
N GLU A 437 -23.51 -20.59 61.05
CA GLU A 437 -24.83 -21.16 60.89
C GLU A 437 -25.35 -21.18 59.48
N ALA A 438 -25.01 -20.14 58.68
CA ALA A 438 -25.34 -20.10 57.26
C ALA A 438 -24.58 -21.20 56.48
N GLN A 439 -23.29 -21.40 56.78
CA GLN A 439 -22.52 -22.48 56.17
C GLN A 439 -23.14 -23.86 56.47
N ALA A 440 -23.48 -24.13 57.73
CA ALA A 440 -24.08 -25.41 58.13
C ALA A 440 -25.42 -25.65 57.40
N GLU A 441 -26.29 -24.63 57.30
CA GLU A 441 -27.59 -24.75 56.62
C GLU A 441 -27.42 -24.96 55.10
N ILE A 442 -26.52 -24.23 54.46
CA ILE A 442 -26.23 -24.39 53.03
C ILE A 442 -25.64 -25.78 52.74
N GLU A 443 -24.73 -26.25 53.60
CA GLU A 443 -24.14 -27.59 53.49
C GLU A 443 -25.19 -28.70 53.65
N ALA A 444 -26.10 -28.58 54.65
CA ALA A 444 -27.20 -29.53 54.88
C ALA A 444 -28.19 -29.59 53.68
N CYS A 445 -28.32 -28.52 52.92
CA CYS A 445 -29.18 -28.45 51.74
C CYS A 445 -28.45 -28.81 50.41
N ALA A 446 -27.20 -29.29 50.45
CA ALA A 446 -26.51 -29.79 49.30
C ALA A 446 -27.25 -30.99 48.68
N ALA A 447 -27.26 -31.08 47.35
CA ALA A 447 -27.98 -32.10 46.54
C ALA A 447 -29.53 -32.05 46.66
N SER A 448 -30.10 -31.13 47.42
CA SER A 448 -31.54 -30.85 47.41
C SER A 448 -31.84 -29.45 46.87
N HIS A 449 -31.43 -28.43 47.57
CA HIS A 449 -31.58 -27.05 47.08
C HIS A 449 -30.41 -26.61 46.19
N PHE A 450 -29.20 -26.95 46.62
CA PHE A 450 -27.96 -26.43 46.03
C PHE A 450 -27.14 -27.51 45.30
N ASP A 451 -26.41 -27.10 44.25
CA ASP A 451 -25.41 -27.93 43.59
C ASP A 451 -24.29 -28.30 44.57
N PRO A 452 -24.02 -29.59 44.82
CA PRO A 452 -22.97 -30.03 45.75
C PRO A 452 -21.59 -29.52 45.41
N ASN A 453 -21.30 -29.30 44.11
CA ASN A 453 -20.00 -28.78 43.68
C ASN A 453 -19.83 -27.29 43.99
N VAL A 454 -20.91 -26.52 43.85
CA VAL A 454 -20.93 -25.09 44.21
C VAL A 454 -20.80 -24.96 45.76
N VAL A 455 -21.55 -25.76 46.54
CA VAL A 455 -21.45 -25.79 48.02
C VAL A 455 -20.03 -26.13 48.46
N ARG A 456 -19.41 -27.13 47.83
CA ARG A 456 -18.03 -27.51 48.14
C ARG A 456 -17.06 -26.36 47.89
N ALA A 457 -17.19 -25.66 46.77
CA ALA A 457 -16.36 -24.49 46.43
C ALA A 457 -16.58 -23.36 47.46
N PHE A 458 -17.84 -23.04 47.78
CA PHE A 458 -18.22 -22.03 48.80
C PHE A 458 -17.55 -22.30 50.14
N LEU A 459 -17.61 -23.53 50.65
CA LEU A 459 -17.02 -23.93 51.95
C LEU A 459 -15.49 -23.74 51.99
N THR A 460 -14.80 -23.68 50.88
CA THR A 460 -13.36 -23.41 50.84
C THR A 460 -12.99 -21.90 50.86
N ILE A 461 -13.98 -21.01 50.79
CA ILE A 461 -13.74 -19.56 50.82
C ILE A 461 -13.72 -19.08 52.28
N PRO A 462 -12.65 -18.41 52.72
CA PRO A 462 -12.58 -17.89 54.07
C PRO A 462 -13.67 -16.86 54.39
N GLU A 463 -14.28 -16.93 55.57
CA GLU A 463 -15.31 -16.00 56.07
C GLU A 463 -14.92 -14.51 55.89
N LYS A 464 -13.65 -14.19 56.10
CA LYS A 464 -13.11 -12.83 55.95
C LYS A 464 -13.39 -12.21 54.57
N VAL A 465 -13.52 -13.03 53.53
CA VAL A 465 -13.85 -12.55 52.17
C VAL A 465 -15.27 -12.01 52.13
N PHE A 466 -16.22 -12.79 52.65
CA PHE A 466 -17.63 -12.40 52.67
C PHE A 466 -17.89 -11.26 53.64
N THR A 467 -17.21 -11.25 54.79
CA THR A 467 -17.30 -10.15 55.80
C THR A 467 -16.78 -8.83 55.17
N ARG A 468 -15.68 -8.88 54.46
CA ARG A 468 -15.16 -7.69 53.74
C ARG A 468 -16.17 -7.17 52.71
N ILE A 469 -16.71 -8.04 51.85
CA ILE A 469 -17.72 -7.68 50.87
C ILE A 469 -18.92 -7.00 51.53
N ARG A 470 -19.42 -7.57 52.64
CA ARG A 470 -20.52 -7.03 53.39
C ARG A 470 -20.22 -5.63 53.94
N THR A 471 -19.05 -5.43 54.57
CA THR A 471 -18.66 -4.14 55.13
C THR A 471 -18.59 -3.07 54.04
N GLU A 472 -17.94 -3.36 52.92
CA GLU A 472 -17.80 -2.44 51.80
C GLU A 472 -19.17 -2.07 51.19
N THR A 473 -20.09 -3.05 51.08
CA THR A 473 -21.41 -2.84 50.46
C THR A 473 -22.36 -2.08 51.41
N ASN A 474 -22.27 -2.34 52.71
CA ASN A 474 -23.07 -1.61 53.66
C ASN A 474 -22.68 -0.13 53.78
N LEU A 475 -21.39 0.21 53.67
CA LEU A 475 -20.93 1.61 53.63
C LEU A 475 -21.55 2.38 52.44
N ALA A 476 -21.58 1.79 51.27
CA ALA A 476 -22.22 2.39 50.09
C ALA A 476 -23.75 2.53 50.29
N GLY A 477 -24.40 1.57 50.92
CA GLY A 477 -25.84 1.62 51.25
C GLY A 477 -26.18 2.71 52.25
N VAL A 478 -25.34 2.91 53.29
CA VAL A 478 -25.51 3.99 54.29
C VAL A 478 -25.37 5.36 53.64
N GLU A 479 -24.44 5.53 52.72
CA GLU A 479 -24.26 6.77 52.00
C GLU A 479 -25.48 7.11 51.10
N PHE A 480 -26.04 6.10 50.45
CA PHE A 480 -27.28 6.25 49.68
C PHE A 480 -28.47 6.64 50.55
N GLU A 481 -28.67 5.95 51.68
CA GLU A 481 -29.74 6.29 52.65
C GLU A 481 -29.58 7.70 53.25
N ARG A 482 -28.35 8.15 53.46
CA ARG A 482 -28.05 9.51 53.91
C ARG A 482 -28.44 10.55 52.84
N LEU A 483 -28.09 10.29 51.58
CA LEU A 483 -28.51 11.12 50.44
C LEU A 483 -30.04 11.14 50.30
N ARG A 484 -30.71 10.00 50.39
CA ARG A 484 -32.17 9.90 50.35
C ARG A 484 -32.85 10.77 51.43
N LYS A 485 -32.37 10.74 52.65
CA LYS A 485 -32.88 11.55 53.75
C LYS A 485 -32.58 13.04 53.64
N SER A 486 -31.60 13.42 52.84
CA SER A 486 -31.25 14.80 52.60
C SER A 486 -32.06 15.46 51.47
N VAL A 487 -32.78 14.66 50.68
CA VAL A 487 -33.56 15.11 49.50
C VAL A 487 -35.07 15.15 49.82
N ILE A 488 -35.50 14.50 50.88
CA ILE A 488 -36.87 14.54 51.43
C ILE A 488 -36.91 15.48 52.63
#